data_f7ec7560ac8f45612f6dd8f19de25b38
#
_entry.id   f7ec7560ac8f45612f6dd8f19de25b38
#
_cell.length_a   1.000
_cell.length_b   1.000
_cell.length_c   1.000
_cell.angle_alpha   90.00
_cell.angle_beta   90.00
_cell.angle_gamma   90.00
#
_symmetry.space_group_name_H-M   'P 1'
#
loop_
_entity.id
_entity.type
_entity.pdbx_description
1 polymer ?
#
loop_
_entity_poly.entity_id
_entity_poly.type
_entity_poly.pdbx_seq_one_letter_code
_entity_poly.pdbx_strand_id
1 'polypeptide(L)'
;MSTEIAVSEKSKTEVILDSVSESIKNKIAGGLVLPQHYSYMNAVQASLLKLTEVQTRDKRPVLEACTTESIQSALIDMVQQGLDVSKSQGYFVAYGNKLKFMKQYQGIVAKLSQFFPDYTPCPQVVHEGDVFEYAFDGATGRRYLTKHEQSFLNLDNPFVAAYLYIPTKDGGQELYVMTRKMIGEAWKKSNNKSYDVHKAFPIKMAQKTIINSALTPLLQSMMETKGETNIYEGSEYDDEPSDAEEVEEVEVIDETQIEDGQA
;
A
#
# COMPACT_ATOMS: atom_id res chain seq x y z
N MET A 1 -44.37 36.77 13.86
CA MET A 1 -43.42 35.78 14.41
C MET A 1 -42.52 35.31 13.30
N SER A 2 -41.33 35.90 13.19
CA SER A 2 -40.35 35.54 12.17
C SER A 2 -39.57 34.31 12.71
N THR A 3 -39.72 33.18 12.04
CA THR A 3 -38.93 31.97 12.34
C THR A 3 -37.55 32.19 11.71
N GLU A 4 -36.58 32.63 12.50
CA GLU A 4 -35.16 32.58 12.15
C GLU A 4 -34.78 31.11 12.01
N ILE A 5 -34.57 30.64 10.78
CA ILE A 5 -33.93 29.39 10.48
C ILE A 5 -32.46 29.58 10.87
N ALA A 6 -32.08 29.04 12.03
CA ALA A 6 -30.67 28.92 12.44
C ALA A 6 -29.92 28.11 11.37
N VAL A 7 -29.12 28.82 10.57
CA VAL A 7 -28.15 28.19 9.65
C VAL A 7 -27.11 27.49 10.54
N SER A 8 -27.20 26.17 10.70
CA SER A 8 -26.20 25.37 11.39
C SER A 8 -24.85 25.62 10.71
N GLU A 9 -23.84 26.08 11.46
CA GLU A 9 -22.48 26.19 10.95
C GLU A 9 -22.03 24.79 10.50
N LYS A 10 -21.57 24.70 9.25
CA LYS A 10 -21.05 23.45 8.68
C LYS A 10 -19.84 22.96 9.49
N SER A 11 -19.78 21.68 9.76
CA SER A 11 -18.62 21.06 10.39
C SER A 11 -17.37 21.21 9.51
N LYS A 12 -16.17 21.15 10.10
CA LYS A 12 -14.90 21.22 9.34
C LYS A 12 -14.85 20.14 8.25
N THR A 13 -15.34 18.94 8.53
CA THR A 13 -15.39 17.82 7.58
C THR A 13 -16.34 18.09 6.40
N GLU A 14 -17.49 18.72 6.63
CA GLU A 14 -18.43 19.11 5.56
C GLU A 14 -17.83 20.19 4.65
N VAL A 15 -17.14 21.18 5.22
CA VAL A 15 -16.44 22.22 4.44
C VAL A 15 -15.35 21.59 3.57
N ILE A 16 -14.57 20.65 4.12
CA ILE A 16 -13.54 19.92 3.37
C ILE A 16 -14.18 19.10 2.25
N LEU A 17 -15.25 18.35 2.54
CA LEU A 17 -15.95 17.52 1.56
C LEU A 17 -16.47 18.35 0.39
N ASP A 18 -17.15 19.46 0.65
CA ASP A 18 -17.69 20.35 -0.37
C ASP A 18 -16.56 20.91 -1.27
N SER A 19 -15.50 21.44 -0.67
CA SER A 19 -14.36 22.02 -1.39
C SER A 19 -13.61 20.99 -2.24
N VAL A 20 -13.36 19.79 -1.69
CA VAL A 20 -12.71 18.69 -2.41
C VAL A 20 -13.59 18.23 -3.58
N SER A 21 -14.90 18.08 -3.35
CA SER A 21 -15.86 17.68 -4.39
C SER A 21 -15.91 18.66 -5.54
N GLU A 22 -15.93 19.96 -5.25
CA GLU A 22 -15.91 21.02 -6.25
C GLU A 22 -14.60 21.01 -7.05
N SER A 23 -13.46 20.90 -6.35
CA SER A 23 -12.15 20.83 -6.99
C SER A 23 -12.04 19.64 -7.93
N ILE A 24 -12.53 18.46 -7.51
CA ILE A 24 -12.51 17.25 -8.35
C ILE A 24 -13.42 17.41 -9.57
N LYS A 25 -14.63 17.95 -9.41
CA LYS A 25 -15.53 18.25 -10.55
C LYS A 25 -14.87 19.16 -11.57
N ASN A 26 -14.20 20.24 -11.11
CA ASN A 26 -13.49 21.16 -11.98
C ASN A 26 -12.32 20.47 -12.71
N LYS A 27 -11.58 19.60 -12.04
CA LYS A 27 -10.51 18.80 -12.65
C LYS A 27 -11.06 17.81 -13.70
N ILE A 28 -12.17 17.14 -13.43
CA ILE A 28 -12.85 16.26 -14.40
C ILE A 28 -13.30 17.07 -15.61
N ALA A 29 -13.92 18.23 -15.41
CA ALA A 29 -14.29 19.13 -16.50
C ALA A 29 -13.07 19.62 -17.29
N GLY A 30 -11.91 19.74 -16.63
CA GLY A 30 -10.61 20.08 -17.23
C GLY A 30 -9.87 18.91 -17.87
N GLY A 31 -10.46 17.69 -17.93
CA GLY A 31 -9.87 16.54 -18.61
C GLY A 31 -9.28 15.46 -17.69
N LEU A 32 -9.41 15.55 -16.37
CA LEU A 32 -9.03 14.46 -15.49
C LEU A 32 -9.90 13.23 -15.76
N VAL A 33 -9.27 12.11 -16.13
CA VAL A 33 -9.94 10.83 -16.34
C VAL A 33 -9.71 9.95 -15.10
N LEU A 34 -10.81 9.52 -14.48
CA LEU A 34 -10.79 8.59 -13.37
C LEU A 34 -10.97 7.14 -13.86
N PRO A 35 -10.48 6.14 -13.11
CA PRO A 35 -10.67 4.74 -13.48
C PRO A 35 -12.15 4.36 -13.60
N GLN A 36 -12.45 3.43 -14.49
CA GLN A 36 -13.80 2.88 -14.62
C GLN A 36 -14.26 2.28 -13.29
N HIS A 37 -15.50 2.54 -12.90
CA HIS A 37 -16.08 2.11 -11.62
C HIS A 37 -15.44 2.72 -10.35
N TYR A 38 -14.63 3.78 -10.46
CA TYR A 38 -14.13 4.51 -9.33
C TYR A 38 -15.09 5.60 -8.88
N SER A 39 -15.62 5.47 -7.66
CA SER A 39 -16.47 6.50 -7.05
C SER A 39 -15.62 7.40 -6.16
N TYR A 40 -15.21 8.57 -6.68
CA TYR A 40 -14.42 9.50 -5.91
C TYR A 40 -15.15 10.02 -4.65
N MET A 41 -16.48 10.15 -4.70
CA MET A 41 -17.27 10.57 -3.54
C MET A 41 -17.18 9.55 -2.40
N ASN A 42 -17.33 8.25 -2.72
CA ASN A 42 -17.20 7.19 -1.72
C ASN A 42 -15.79 7.15 -1.13
N ALA A 43 -14.76 7.29 -1.98
CA ALA A 43 -13.36 7.30 -1.54
C ALA A 43 -13.06 8.50 -0.63
N VAL A 44 -13.57 9.71 -0.95
CA VAL A 44 -13.39 10.90 -0.12
C VAL A 44 -14.13 10.77 1.21
N GLN A 45 -15.39 10.29 1.20
CA GLN A 45 -16.15 10.09 2.43
C GLN A 45 -15.50 9.05 3.35
N ALA A 46 -15.07 7.90 2.80
CA ALA A 46 -14.35 6.89 3.56
C ALA A 46 -13.04 7.42 4.13
N SER A 47 -12.32 8.25 3.37
CA SER A 47 -11.09 8.91 3.81
C SER A 47 -11.33 9.88 4.96
N LEU A 48 -12.37 10.71 4.88
CA LEU A 48 -12.72 11.65 5.95
C LEU A 48 -13.07 10.90 7.25
N LEU A 49 -13.79 9.77 7.13
CA LEU A 49 -14.08 8.91 8.28
C LEU A 49 -12.77 8.35 8.88
N LYS A 50 -11.89 7.79 8.07
CA LYS A 50 -10.57 7.32 8.52
C LYS A 50 -9.74 8.42 9.18
N LEU A 51 -9.77 9.65 8.67
CA LEU A 51 -9.02 10.78 9.23
C LEU A 51 -9.48 11.20 10.63
N THR A 52 -10.69 10.80 11.06
CA THR A 52 -11.12 11.02 12.45
C THR A 52 -10.33 10.15 13.45
N GLU A 53 -9.80 9.03 12.99
CA GLU A 53 -9.05 8.05 13.79
C GLU A 53 -7.52 8.28 13.73
N VAL A 54 -7.04 8.95 12.68
CA VAL A 54 -5.61 9.17 12.45
C VAL A 54 -5.07 10.26 13.39
N GLN A 55 -3.92 9.97 14.00
CA GLN A 55 -3.22 10.88 14.91
C GLN A 55 -1.83 11.24 14.37
N THR A 56 -1.34 12.40 14.79
CA THR A 56 0.05 12.81 14.61
C THR A 56 0.97 12.03 15.56
N ARG A 57 2.29 12.14 15.38
CA ARG A 57 3.26 11.56 16.32
C ARG A 57 3.06 12.01 17.78
N ASP A 58 2.52 13.22 17.99
CA ASP A 58 2.20 13.79 19.30
C ASP A 58 0.80 13.41 19.80
N LYS A 59 0.18 12.39 19.19
CA LYS A 59 -1.16 11.87 19.53
C LYS A 59 -2.29 12.91 19.44
N ARG A 60 -2.15 13.92 18.59
CA ARG A 60 -3.21 14.88 18.27
C ARG A 60 -4.00 14.43 17.05
N PRO A 61 -5.34 14.57 17.03
CA PRO A 61 -6.14 14.27 15.85
C PRO A 61 -5.64 15.05 14.63
N VAL A 62 -5.44 14.40 13.48
CA VAL A 62 -4.91 15.07 12.27
C VAL A 62 -5.86 16.15 11.74
N LEU A 63 -7.17 16.00 11.93
CA LEU A 63 -8.17 17.03 11.56
C LEU A 63 -7.98 18.35 12.32
N GLU A 64 -7.36 18.33 13.50
CA GLU A 64 -7.06 19.53 14.28
C GLU A 64 -5.63 20.03 14.04
N ALA A 65 -4.68 19.07 13.92
CA ALA A 65 -3.26 19.37 13.83
C ALA A 65 -2.82 19.83 12.44
N CYS A 66 -3.48 19.35 11.38
CA CYS A 66 -3.15 19.66 10.00
C CYS A 66 -4.00 20.83 9.46
N THR A 67 -3.42 21.56 8.52
CA THR A 67 -4.15 22.65 7.85
C THR A 67 -5.22 22.08 6.92
N THR A 68 -6.33 22.80 6.79
CA THR A 68 -7.44 22.41 5.91
C THR A 68 -6.99 22.21 4.48
N GLU A 69 -6.13 23.11 3.99
CA GLU A 69 -5.57 23.06 2.63
C GLU A 69 -4.73 21.80 2.42
N SER A 70 -3.94 21.37 3.42
CA SER A 70 -3.14 20.15 3.29
C SER A 70 -4.00 18.90 3.29
N ILE A 71 -5.09 18.88 4.07
CA ILE A 71 -6.06 17.77 4.07
C ILE A 71 -6.75 17.69 2.71
N GLN A 72 -7.23 18.81 2.18
CA GLN A 72 -7.84 18.88 0.85
C GLN A 72 -6.88 18.41 -0.24
N SER A 73 -5.62 18.87 -0.20
CA SER A 73 -4.60 18.47 -1.17
C SER A 73 -4.32 16.96 -1.12
N ALA A 74 -4.22 16.36 0.07
CA ALA A 74 -4.00 14.93 0.23
C ALA A 74 -5.18 14.09 -0.28
N LEU A 75 -6.43 14.53 -0.05
CA LEU A 75 -7.63 13.88 -0.58
C LEU A 75 -7.72 13.97 -2.11
N ILE A 76 -7.40 15.15 -2.66
CA ILE A 76 -7.40 15.37 -4.11
C ILE A 76 -6.31 14.51 -4.77
N ASP A 77 -5.12 14.41 -4.17
CA ASP A 77 -4.03 13.59 -4.66
C ASP A 77 -4.43 12.10 -4.70
N MET A 78 -5.05 11.58 -3.63
CA MET A 78 -5.60 10.23 -3.61
C MET A 78 -6.58 9.99 -4.77
N VAL A 79 -7.52 10.92 -4.99
CA VAL A 79 -8.52 10.78 -6.05
C VAL A 79 -7.92 10.88 -7.45
N GLN A 80 -6.95 11.78 -7.67
CA GLN A 80 -6.25 11.89 -8.95
C GLN A 80 -5.50 10.61 -9.31
N GLN A 81 -5.02 9.87 -8.32
CA GLN A 81 -4.41 8.56 -8.51
C GLN A 81 -5.45 7.44 -8.72
N GLY A 82 -6.74 7.72 -8.49
CA GLY A 82 -7.81 6.71 -8.57
C GLY A 82 -7.74 5.67 -7.46
N LEU A 83 -7.25 6.05 -6.27
CA LEU A 83 -7.02 5.16 -5.14
C LEU A 83 -8.03 5.40 -4.01
N ASP A 84 -8.18 4.40 -3.15
CA ASP A 84 -9.17 4.37 -2.07
C ASP A 84 -8.58 3.75 -0.81
N VAL A 85 -8.55 4.53 0.29
CA VAL A 85 -8.03 4.06 1.58
C VAL A 85 -8.88 2.96 2.21
N SER A 86 -10.17 2.90 1.90
CA SER A 86 -11.05 1.82 2.40
C SER A 86 -10.69 0.45 1.82
N LYS A 87 -9.96 0.44 0.70
CA LYS A 87 -9.44 -0.76 0.03
C LYS A 87 -7.97 -1.03 0.35
N SER A 88 -7.44 -0.43 1.41
CA SER A 88 -6.03 -0.53 1.79
C SER A 88 -5.04 -0.15 0.66
N GLN A 89 -5.44 0.76 -0.25
CA GLN A 89 -4.62 1.18 -1.38
C GLN A 89 -3.66 2.32 -1.03
N GLY A 90 -3.80 2.89 0.15
CA GLY A 90 -2.97 3.95 0.69
C GLY A 90 -3.43 4.38 2.07
N TYR A 91 -2.70 5.28 2.67
CA TYR A 91 -2.96 5.83 4.01
C TYR A 91 -2.51 7.28 4.09
N PHE A 92 -2.93 7.97 5.13
CA PHE A 92 -2.56 9.37 5.37
C PHE A 92 -1.51 9.48 6.48
N VAL A 93 -0.52 10.34 6.28
CA VAL A 93 0.53 10.63 7.27
C VAL A 93 0.63 12.13 7.49
N ALA A 94 0.72 12.53 8.76
CA ALA A 94 0.97 13.90 9.13
C ALA A 94 2.49 14.15 9.26
N TYR A 95 3.00 15.11 8.50
CA TYR A 95 4.34 15.66 8.63
C TYR A 95 4.23 17.09 9.18
N GLY A 96 4.37 17.23 10.48
CA GLY A 96 4.10 18.48 11.17
C GLY A 96 2.60 18.87 11.04
N ASN A 97 2.30 20.01 10.39
CA ASN A 97 0.94 20.45 10.12
C ASN A 97 0.44 20.15 8.70
N LYS A 98 1.16 19.32 7.95
CA LYS A 98 0.81 18.93 6.58
C LYS A 98 0.42 17.46 6.54
N LEU A 99 -0.75 17.16 5.98
CA LEU A 99 -1.18 15.81 5.66
C LEU A 99 -0.68 15.43 4.27
N LYS A 100 -0.17 14.21 4.11
CA LYS A 100 0.18 13.61 2.81
C LYS A 100 -0.53 12.29 2.64
N PHE A 101 -0.91 11.98 1.41
CA PHE A 101 -1.37 10.66 1.02
C PHE A 101 -0.18 9.80 0.61
N MET A 102 -0.08 8.61 1.17
CA MET A 102 0.99 7.65 0.88
C MET A 102 0.37 6.39 0.27
N LYS A 103 0.93 5.96 -0.86
CA LYS A 103 0.45 4.80 -1.59
C LYS A 103 1.00 3.52 -0.97
N GLN A 104 0.14 2.53 -0.74
CA GLN A 104 0.54 1.18 -0.32
C GLN A 104 0.79 0.27 -1.54
N TYR A 105 1.39 -0.92 -1.32
CA TYR A 105 1.62 -1.86 -2.42
C TYR A 105 0.31 -2.28 -3.12
N GLN A 106 -0.81 -2.39 -2.40
CA GLN A 106 -2.13 -2.61 -2.98
C GLN A 106 -2.54 -1.48 -3.92
N GLY A 107 -2.17 -0.25 -3.60
CA GLY A 107 -2.38 0.90 -4.48
C GLY A 107 -1.53 0.85 -5.74
N ILE A 108 -0.28 0.36 -5.63
CA ILE A 108 0.59 0.12 -6.80
C ILE A 108 -0.05 -0.93 -7.71
N VAL A 109 -0.51 -2.04 -7.13
CA VAL A 109 -1.20 -3.11 -7.87
C VAL A 109 -2.48 -2.59 -8.52
N ALA A 110 -3.33 -1.87 -7.78
CA ALA A 110 -4.57 -1.30 -8.29
C ALA A 110 -4.33 -0.29 -9.43
N LYS A 111 -3.28 0.52 -9.35
CA LYS A 111 -2.91 1.43 -10.44
C LYS A 111 -2.36 0.67 -11.64
N LEU A 112 -1.54 -0.36 -11.42
CA LEU A 112 -0.95 -1.17 -12.47
C LEU A 112 -2.01 -1.98 -13.25
N SER A 113 -3.07 -2.44 -12.58
CA SER A 113 -4.19 -3.15 -13.22
C SER A 113 -4.94 -2.31 -14.27
N GLN A 114 -4.81 -0.98 -14.24
CA GLN A 114 -5.36 -0.10 -15.28
C GLN A 114 -4.57 -0.20 -16.61
N PHE A 115 -3.31 -0.65 -16.54
CA PHE A 115 -2.46 -0.88 -17.71
C PHE A 115 -2.42 -2.35 -18.12
N PHE A 116 -2.53 -3.24 -17.15
CA PHE A 116 -2.47 -4.70 -17.31
C PHE A 116 -3.63 -5.35 -16.56
N PRO A 117 -4.87 -5.33 -17.11
CA PRO A 117 -6.08 -5.80 -16.41
C PRO A 117 -6.02 -7.26 -15.98
N ASP A 118 -5.35 -8.11 -16.76
CA ASP A 118 -5.25 -9.56 -16.52
C ASP A 118 -4.06 -9.93 -15.61
N TYR A 119 -3.27 -8.93 -15.18
CA TYR A 119 -2.10 -9.18 -14.35
C TYR A 119 -2.44 -9.12 -12.88
N THR A 120 -2.14 -10.19 -12.17
CA THR A 120 -2.20 -10.25 -10.70
C THR A 120 -0.81 -10.63 -10.17
N PRO A 121 -0.17 -9.79 -9.36
CA PRO A 121 1.12 -10.13 -8.76
C PRO A 121 1.01 -11.37 -7.89
N CYS A 122 1.91 -12.33 -8.14
CA CYS A 122 2.01 -13.57 -7.37
C CYS A 122 3.44 -13.72 -6.83
N PRO A 123 3.81 -13.01 -5.75
CA PRO A 123 5.14 -13.11 -5.18
C PRO A 123 5.35 -14.46 -4.53
N GLN A 124 6.45 -15.11 -4.87
CA GLN A 124 6.88 -16.38 -4.31
C GLN A 124 8.14 -16.21 -3.49
N VAL A 125 8.34 -17.10 -2.53
CA VAL A 125 9.52 -17.13 -1.67
C VAL A 125 10.22 -18.47 -1.84
N VAL A 126 11.54 -18.42 -1.95
CA VAL A 126 12.41 -19.58 -2.05
C VAL A 126 13.02 -19.83 -0.68
N HIS A 127 12.85 -21.02 -0.13
CA HIS A 127 13.39 -21.42 1.17
C HIS A 127 14.72 -22.19 1.02
N GLU A 128 15.48 -22.22 2.09
CA GLU A 128 16.65 -23.07 2.20
C GLU A 128 16.26 -24.55 1.97
N GLY A 129 16.94 -25.22 1.04
CA GLY A 129 16.62 -26.59 0.63
C GLY A 129 15.71 -26.69 -0.60
N ASP A 130 15.10 -25.60 -1.08
CA ASP A 130 14.39 -25.60 -2.35
C ASP A 130 15.35 -25.64 -3.54
N VAL A 131 14.90 -26.23 -4.65
CA VAL A 131 15.61 -26.14 -5.92
C VAL A 131 15.08 -24.94 -6.68
N PHE A 132 15.92 -23.94 -6.95
CA PHE A 132 15.55 -22.73 -7.65
C PHE A 132 16.56 -22.42 -8.76
N GLU A 133 16.11 -22.43 -10.02
CA GLU A 133 16.92 -22.19 -11.19
C GLU A 133 16.21 -21.23 -12.14
N TYR A 134 16.96 -20.28 -12.70
CA TYR A 134 16.47 -19.38 -13.74
C TYR A 134 17.54 -19.16 -14.80
N ALA A 135 17.13 -18.78 -16.00
CA ALA A 135 18.00 -18.51 -17.12
C ALA A 135 17.69 -17.14 -17.73
N PHE A 136 18.56 -16.70 -18.62
CA PHE A 136 18.40 -15.50 -19.42
C PHE A 136 18.04 -15.90 -20.86
N ASP A 137 17.05 -15.22 -21.42
CA ASP A 137 16.82 -15.23 -22.85
C ASP A 137 17.91 -14.39 -23.52
N GLY A 138 18.73 -15.01 -24.35
CA GLY A 138 19.86 -14.35 -25.04
C GLY A 138 19.44 -13.26 -26.04
N ALA A 139 18.21 -13.29 -26.54
CA ALA A 139 17.71 -12.28 -27.48
C ALA A 139 17.19 -11.04 -26.78
N THR A 140 16.49 -11.19 -25.65
CA THR A 140 15.84 -10.09 -24.94
C THR A 140 16.59 -9.68 -23.67
N GLY A 141 17.51 -10.51 -23.19
CA GLY A 141 18.18 -10.32 -21.89
C GLY A 141 17.26 -10.56 -20.68
N ARG A 142 16.01 -10.97 -20.88
CA ARG A 142 15.04 -11.20 -19.82
C ARG A 142 15.30 -12.49 -19.06
N ARG A 143 15.02 -12.45 -17.78
CA ARG A 143 15.08 -13.64 -16.92
C ARG A 143 13.76 -14.40 -16.99
N TYR A 144 13.87 -15.71 -16.97
CA TYR A 144 12.73 -16.61 -16.84
C TYR A 144 13.07 -17.79 -15.92
N LEU A 145 12.09 -18.26 -15.17
CA LEU A 145 12.22 -19.38 -14.27
C LEU A 145 12.31 -20.67 -15.08
N THR A 146 13.33 -21.47 -14.83
CA THR A 146 13.48 -22.82 -15.38
C THR A 146 12.99 -23.90 -14.42
N LYS A 147 13.16 -23.66 -13.11
CA LYS A 147 12.76 -24.62 -12.09
C LYS A 147 12.53 -23.96 -10.74
N HIS A 148 11.43 -24.31 -10.06
CA HIS A 148 11.24 -24.10 -8.63
C HIS A 148 10.53 -25.32 -8.05
N GLU A 149 11.25 -26.11 -7.28
CA GLU A 149 10.71 -27.24 -6.53
C GLU A 149 10.80 -26.92 -5.04
N GLN A 150 9.66 -26.76 -4.40
CA GLN A 150 9.53 -26.46 -2.99
C GLN A 150 8.96 -27.68 -2.28
N SER A 151 9.69 -28.18 -1.28
CA SER A 151 9.18 -29.20 -0.38
C SER A 151 8.40 -28.57 0.76
N PHE A 152 7.29 -29.19 1.17
CA PHE A 152 6.57 -28.81 2.38
C PHE A 152 7.49 -28.77 3.61
N LEU A 153 8.49 -29.64 3.69
CA LEU A 153 9.45 -29.70 4.79
C LEU A 153 10.38 -28.48 4.85
N ASN A 154 10.46 -27.70 3.77
CA ASN A 154 11.33 -26.53 3.69
C ASN A 154 10.59 -25.24 4.10
N LEU A 155 9.27 -25.26 4.29
CA LEU A 155 8.48 -24.04 4.56
C LEU A 155 8.85 -23.35 5.86
N ASP A 156 9.35 -24.10 6.85
CA ASP A 156 9.83 -23.54 8.13
C ASP A 156 11.30 -23.09 8.08
N ASN A 157 12.01 -23.41 6.99
CA ASN A 157 13.38 -22.98 6.80
C ASN A 157 13.47 -21.46 6.49
N PRO A 158 14.59 -20.82 6.79
CA PRO A 158 14.82 -19.43 6.39
C PRO A 158 14.63 -19.23 4.89
N PHE A 159 14.01 -18.13 4.47
CA PHE A 159 13.96 -17.79 3.07
C PHE A 159 15.33 -17.30 2.56
N VAL A 160 15.68 -17.61 1.31
CA VAL A 160 16.94 -17.21 0.66
C VAL A 160 16.72 -16.21 -0.47
N ALA A 161 15.55 -16.21 -1.08
CA ALA A 161 15.16 -15.26 -2.12
C ALA A 161 13.64 -15.09 -2.15
N ALA A 162 13.18 -14.04 -2.82
CA ALA A 162 11.81 -13.88 -3.27
C ALA A 162 11.80 -13.51 -4.74
N TYR A 163 10.72 -13.85 -5.47
CA TYR A 163 10.55 -13.52 -6.87
C TYR A 163 9.09 -13.30 -7.24
N LEU A 164 8.89 -12.58 -8.34
CA LEU A 164 7.60 -12.53 -9.05
C LEU A 164 7.84 -12.30 -10.54
N TYR A 165 6.84 -12.61 -11.35
CA TYR A 165 6.81 -12.18 -12.73
C TYR A 165 6.21 -10.78 -12.85
N ILE A 166 6.83 -9.94 -13.65
CA ILE A 166 6.34 -8.61 -13.99
C ILE A 166 5.91 -8.60 -15.46
N PRO A 167 4.82 -7.91 -15.84
CA PRO A 167 4.40 -7.77 -17.22
C PRO A 167 5.36 -6.82 -17.95
N THR A 168 5.54 -7.07 -19.24
CA THR A 168 6.34 -6.23 -20.12
C THR A 168 5.48 -5.53 -21.17
N LYS A 169 5.94 -4.40 -21.72
CA LYS A 169 5.17 -3.57 -22.68
C LYS A 169 4.78 -4.30 -23.97
N ASP A 170 5.52 -5.33 -24.32
CA ASP A 170 5.28 -6.17 -25.51
C ASP A 170 4.35 -7.36 -25.25
N GLY A 171 3.70 -7.40 -24.10
CA GLY A 171 2.76 -8.45 -23.68
C GLY A 171 3.43 -9.72 -23.14
N GLY A 172 4.75 -9.71 -22.95
CA GLY A 172 5.48 -10.80 -22.29
C GLY A 172 5.53 -10.63 -20.77
N GLN A 173 6.40 -11.44 -20.17
CA GLN A 173 6.70 -11.38 -18.74
C GLN A 173 8.20 -11.48 -18.50
N GLU A 174 8.66 -10.90 -17.41
CA GLU A 174 10.04 -11.01 -16.93
C GLU A 174 10.06 -11.46 -15.48
N LEU A 175 10.99 -12.35 -15.14
CA LEU A 175 11.22 -12.77 -13.77
C LEU A 175 12.02 -11.71 -13.01
N TYR A 176 11.45 -11.16 -11.96
CA TYR A 176 12.14 -10.28 -11.01
C TYR A 176 12.49 -11.07 -9.75
N VAL A 177 13.76 -11.04 -9.35
CA VAL A 177 14.29 -11.82 -8.22
C VAL A 177 15.05 -10.90 -7.28
N MET A 178 14.80 -11.04 -5.97
CA MET A 178 15.59 -10.42 -4.91
C MET A 178 16.12 -11.49 -3.96
N THR A 179 17.41 -11.44 -3.68
CA THR A 179 18.01 -12.29 -2.64
C THR A 179 17.64 -11.77 -1.23
N ARG A 180 17.72 -12.63 -0.22
CA ARG A 180 17.53 -12.24 1.19
C ARG A 180 18.41 -11.04 1.58
N LYS A 181 19.64 -10.96 1.05
CA LYS A 181 20.53 -9.83 1.28
C LYS A 181 19.95 -8.53 0.73
N MET A 182 19.48 -8.54 -0.52
CA MET A 182 18.87 -7.36 -1.17
C MET A 182 17.62 -6.90 -0.40
N ILE A 183 16.77 -7.84 0.00
CA ILE A 183 15.58 -7.58 0.81
C ILE A 183 15.98 -6.98 2.17
N GLY A 184 16.99 -7.54 2.84
CA GLY A 184 17.50 -7.02 4.11
C GLY A 184 18.10 -5.60 4.00
N GLU A 185 18.76 -5.27 2.90
CA GLU A 185 19.24 -3.90 2.64
C GLU A 185 18.08 -2.92 2.39
N ALA A 186 17.02 -3.37 1.70
CA ALA A 186 15.81 -2.57 1.55
C ALA A 186 15.17 -2.27 2.92
N TRP A 187 15.06 -3.27 3.80
CA TRP A 187 14.50 -3.09 5.15
C TRP A 187 15.32 -2.15 6.03
N LYS A 188 16.66 -2.12 5.89
CA LYS A 188 17.51 -1.19 6.64
C LYS A 188 17.32 0.27 6.26
N LYS A 189 16.93 0.53 5.01
CA LYS A 189 16.68 1.90 4.51
C LYS A 189 15.33 2.45 4.96
N SER A 190 14.43 1.57 5.40
CA SER A 190 13.14 1.98 5.94
C SER A 190 13.33 2.83 7.20
N ASN A 191 12.63 3.96 7.26
CA ASN A 191 12.65 4.87 8.39
C ASN A 191 11.85 4.34 9.60
N ASN A 192 11.14 3.22 9.42
CA ASN A 192 10.33 2.65 10.49
C ASN A 192 11.21 1.84 11.44
N LYS A 193 11.18 2.20 12.71
CA LYS A 193 11.86 1.47 13.78
C LYS A 193 11.20 0.12 14.10
N SER A 194 10.15 -0.25 13.39
CA SER A 194 9.40 -1.50 13.53
C SER A 194 10.14 -2.71 12.94
N TYR A 195 11.44 -2.83 13.30
CA TYR A 195 12.25 -4.00 12.95
C TYR A 195 11.63 -5.33 13.44
N ASP A 196 10.73 -5.26 14.41
CA ASP A 196 10.09 -6.43 14.99
C ASP A 196 9.08 -7.10 14.05
N VAL A 197 8.37 -6.33 13.21
CA VAL A 197 7.44 -6.89 12.21
C VAL A 197 8.18 -7.70 11.14
N HIS A 198 9.34 -7.24 10.70
CA HIS A 198 10.18 -7.95 9.73
C HIS A 198 10.72 -9.27 10.30
N LYS A 199 10.95 -9.33 11.62
CA LYS A 199 11.35 -10.57 12.30
C LYS A 199 10.17 -11.51 12.54
N ALA A 200 9.01 -10.95 12.94
CA ALA A 200 7.82 -11.73 13.23
C ALA A 200 7.21 -12.36 11.97
N PHE A 201 7.19 -11.61 10.85
CA PHE A 201 6.56 -12.03 9.59
C PHE A 201 7.50 -11.88 8.38
N PRO A 202 8.68 -12.51 8.39
CA PRO A 202 9.71 -12.27 7.36
C PRO A 202 9.25 -12.62 5.95
N ILE A 203 8.44 -13.66 5.78
CA ILE A 203 7.92 -14.10 4.48
C ILE A 203 6.97 -13.04 3.89
N LYS A 204 5.97 -12.60 4.67
CA LYS A 204 5.01 -11.58 4.22
C LYS A 204 5.71 -10.26 3.89
N MET A 205 6.69 -9.88 4.72
CA MET A 205 7.49 -8.66 4.48
C MET A 205 8.38 -8.78 3.24
N ALA A 206 8.98 -9.96 2.97
CA ALA A 206 9.74 -10.21 1.75
C ALA A 206 8.84 -10.12 0.51
N GLN A 207 7.64 -10.70 0.55
CA GLN A 207 6.65 -10.61 -0.52
C GLN A 207 6.21 -9.17 -0.80
N LYS A 208 5.94 -8.39 0.25
CA LYS A 208 5.62 -6.96 0.13
C LYS A 208 6.78 -6.18 -0.49
N THR A 209 8.00 -6.42 -0.01
CA THR A 209 9.21 -5.72 -0.49
C THR A 209 9.45 -5.99 -1.98
N ILE A 210 9.32 -7.23 -2.44
CA ILE A 210 9.56 -7.55 -3.84
C ILE A 210 8.49 -6.95 -4.75
N ILE A 211 7.21 -6.91 -4.31
CA ILE A 211 6.14 -6.22 -5.04
C ILE A 211 6.50 -4.75 -5.22
N ASN A 212 6.83 -4.05 -4.14
CA ASN A 212 7.19 -2.63 -4.21
C ASN A 212 8.40 -2.39 -5.11
N SER A 213 9.48 -3.16 -4.92
CA SER A 213 10.72 -2.99 -5.69
C SER A 213 10.56 -3.29 -7.18
N ALA A 214 9.71 -4.23 -7.54
CA ALA A 214 9.50 -4.62 -8.94
C ALA A 214 8.47 -3.72 -9.64
N LEU A 215 7.35 -3.43 -8.97
CA LEU A 215 6.20 -2.81 -9.62
C LEU A 215 6.23 -1.28 -9.57
N THR A 216 6.92 -0.65 -8.60
CA THR A 216 7.01 0.82 -8.55
C THR A 216 7.71 1.40 -9.79
N PRO A 217 8.91 0.94 -10.20
CA PRO A 217 9.57 1.44 -11.40
C PRO A 217 8.76 1.15 -12.67
N LEU A 218 8.12 -0.02 -12.75
CA LEU A 218 7.25 -0.36 -13.87
C LEU A 218 6.08 0.62 -13.97
N LEU A 219 5.38 0.88 -12.88
CA LEU A 219 4.27 1.82 -12.82
C LEU A 219 4.72 3.24 -13.23
N GLN A 220 5.86 3.71 -12.72
CA GLN A 220 6.43 5.01 -13.09
C GLN A 220 6.65 5.12 -14.60
N SER A 221 7.29 4.11 -15.20
CA SER A 221 7.52 4.05 -16.65
C SER A 221 6.21 4.04 -17.46
N MET A 222 5.13 3.45 -16.94
CA MET A 222 3.82 3.47 -17.62
C MET A 222 3.13 4.83 -17.51
N MET A 223 3.22 5.48 -16.37
CA MET A 223 2.64 6.82 -16.15
C MET A 223 3.33 7.87 -17.02
N GLU A 224 4.65 7.86 -17.11
CA GLU A 224 5.42 8.75 -17.99
C GLU A 224 5.02 8.58 -19.46
N THR A 225 4.78 7.34 -19.90
CA THR A 225 4.36 7.06 -21.29
C THR A 225 2.98 7.64 -21.61
N LYS A 226 2.08 7.76 -20.60
CA LYS A 226 0.76 8.39 -20.75
C LYS A 226 0.76 9.90 -20.53
N GLY A 227 1.90 10.52 -20.19
CA GLY A 227 1.98 11.94 -19.83
C GLY A 227 1.32 12.24 -18.49
N GLU A 228 1.07 11.24 -17.64
CA GLU A 228 0.59 11.45 -16.28
C GLU A 228 1.74 11.96 -15.42
N THR A 229 1.49 12.99 -14.61
CA THR A 229 2.50 13.54 -13.70
C THR A 229 2.78 12.54 -12.58
N ASN A 230 4.04 12.18 -12.41
CA ASN A 230 4.44 11.32 -11.30
C ASN A 230 4.55 12.18 -10.03
N ILE A 231 3.54 12.12 -9.15
CA ILE A 231 3.53 12.84 -7.86
C ILE A 231 4.15 11.96 -6.76
N TYR A 232 5.03 11.04 -7.12
CA TYR A 232 5.67 10.16 -6.15
C TYR A 232 6.87 10.86 -5.49
N GLU A 233 6.64 11.54 -4.36
CA GLU A 233 7.65 12.11 -3.46
C GLU A 233 7.95 11.20 -2.23
N GLY A 234 7.44 9.97 -2.20
CA GLY A 234 7.73 9.03 -1.12
C GLY A 234 9.04 8.30 -1.33
N SER A 235 9.78 8.00 -0.27
CA SER A 235 10.90 7.07 -0.37
C SER A 235 10.38 5.69 -0.78
N GLU A 236 11.13 4.97 -1.61
CA GLU A 236 10.81 3.63 -2.12
C GLU A 236 10.53 2.60 -0.99
N TYR A 237 10.77 3.00 0.26
CA TYR A 237 10.73 2.19 1.48
C TYR A 237 10.01 2.88 2.64
N ASP A 238 9.11 3.86 2.39
CA ASP A 238 8.28 4.39 3.46
C ASP A 238 7.34 3.28 3.96
N ASP A 239 7.64 2.81 5.16
CA ASP A 239 6.86 1.77 5.82
C ASP A 239 5.46 2.29 6.15
N GLU A 240 4.48 1.49 5.77
CA GLU A 240 3.11 1.59 6.28
C GLU A 240 3.12 1.57 7.82
N PRO A 241 2.21 2.29 8.47
CA PRO A 241 1.90 1.99 9.87
C PRO A 241 1.62 0.48 9.93
N SER A 242 2.35 -0.23 10.80
CA SER A 242 2.18 -1.66 10.93
C SER A 242 0.71 -1.94 11.29
N ASP A 243 0.03 -2.80 10.52
CA ASP A 243 -1.27 -3.38 10.88
C ASP A 243 -1.19 -4.24 12.18
N ALA A 244 -0.09 -4.12 12.92
CA ALA A 244 0.19 -4.85 14.16
C ALA A 244 -0.65 -4.38 15.36
N GLU A 245 -1.54 -3.38 15.20
CA GLU A 245 -2.46 -2.97 16.28
C GLU A 245 -3.83 -3.65 16.20
N GLU A 246 -4.10 -4.54 15.23
CA GLU A 246 -5.32 -5.36 15.19
C GLU A 246 -5.09 -6.85 15.43
N VAL A 247 -4.05 -7.23 16.11
CA VAL A 247 -4.03 -8.55 16.76
C VAL A 247 -4.52 -8.34 18.18
N GLU A 248 -5.85 -8.46 18.40
CA GLU A 248 -6.38 -8.75 19.71
C GLU A 248 -5.51 -9.86 20.31
N GLU A 249 -4.95 -9.60 21.50
CA GLU A 249 -4.33 -10.63 22.32
C GLU A 249 -5.36 -11.76 22.47
N VAL A 250 -5.19 -12.80 21.66
CA VAL A 250 -5.79 -14.08 21.98
C VAL A 250 -5.06 -14.54 23.23
N GLU A 251 -5.71 -14.38 24.39
CA GLU A 251 -5.28 -15.01 25.63
C GLU A 251 -5.01 -16.48 25.31
N VAL A 252 -3.73 -16.84 25.31
CA VAL A 252 -3.32 -18.25 25.30
C VAL A 252 -3.78 -18.80 26.63
N ILE A 253 -4.91 -19.51 26.62
CA ILE A 253 -5.36 -20.29 27.76
C ILE A 253 -4.27 -21.34 27.96
N ASP A 254 -3.50 -21.16 29.03
CA ASP A 254 -2.48 -22.09 29.50
C ASP A 254 -3.18 -23.42 29.89
N GLU A 255 -3.01 -24.45 29.06
CA GLU A 255 -3.58 -25.79 29.27
C GLU A 255 -2.97 -26.55 30.47
N THR A 256 -2.25 -25.89 31.38
CA THR A 256 -1.64 -26.52 32.55
C THR A 256 -2.52 -26.53 33.83
N GLN A 257 -3.82 -26.19 33.72
CA GLN A 257 -4.74 -26.29 34.88
C GLN A 257 -5.92 -27.25 34.72
N ILE A 258 -5.71 -28.38 34.04
CA ILE A 258 -6.66 -29.49 34.08
C ILE A 258 -5.91 -30.74 34.57
N GLU A 259 -5.46 -30.70 35.83
CA GLU A 259 -5.26 -31.86 36.67
C GLU A 259 -5.42 -31.42 38.11
N ASP A 260 -6.55 -31.76 38.67
CA ASP A 260 -6.82 -32.27 40.01
C ASP A 260 -8.28 -31.99 40.40
N GLY A 261 -9.08 -33.06 40.40
CA GLY A 261 -10.47 -33.00 40.89
C GLY A 261 -11.20 -34.34 40.78
N GLN A 262 -10.65 -35.35 41.44
CA GLN A 262 -11.38 -36.30 42.30
C GLN A 262 -12.43 -37.27 41.76
N ALA A 263 -12.09 -38.48 42.07
CA ALA A 263 -12.81 -39.67 42.59
C ALA A 263 -13.49 -40.58 41.59
#